data_ffaba5fc0948f4977737af516615ca16
#
_entry.id   ffaba5fc0948f4977737af516615ca16
#
_cell.length_a   1.000
_cell.length_b   1.000
_cell.length_c   1.000
_cell.angle_alpha   90.00
_cell.angle_beta   90.00
_cell.angle_gamma   90.00
#
_symmetry.space_group_name_H-M   'P 1'
#
loop_
_entity.id
_entity.type
_entity.pdbx_description
1 polymer ?
#
loop_
_entity_poly.entity_id
_entity_poly.type
_entity_poly.pdbx_seq_one_letter_code
_entity_poly.pdbx_strand_id
1 'polypeptide(L)'
;MIEYLIVCPLVFLAGFIDAIAGGGGLISLPAYLIAGLPPHAAIGTNKFSACLGTTVATWHYARCGFIHWKRVFPAVVTALLGSWLGARLALLVEADAFKVIMLIILPLTACYVLRKKSLQSDKAPFSERKTMLIILSLALVIGVYDGFYGPGTGTFLMLLLTAVAHISLNEAAGTTKVINLSTNIAALAVFLTHGVVWFPLALVAAVFGIAGNYIGANYFTSKGTGFVKPVIIVVLTIFFIKICWELITA
;
A
#
# COMPACT_ATOMS: atom_id res chain seq x y z
N MET A 1 -24.57 7.93 0.93
CA MET A 1 -24.85 6.56 0.41
C MET A 1 -24.06 6.21 -0.85
N ILE A 2 -23.88 7.16 -1.78
CA ILE A 2 -23.09 6.96 -3.01
C ILE A 2 -21.63 6.62 -2.70
N GLU A 3 -21.04 7.22 -1.66
CA GLU A 3 -19.66 6.97 -1.23
C GLU A 3 -19.41 5.48 -0.93
N TYR A 4 -20.35 4.82 -0.26
CA TYR A 4 -20.21 3.39 0.07
C TYR A 4 -20.28 2.51 -1.18
N LEU A 5 -21.13 2.87 -2.15
CA LEU A 5 -21.27 2.12 -3.41
C LEU A 5 -20.00 2.21 -4.28
N ILE A 6 -19.24 3.31 -4.16
CA ILE A 6 -17.97 3.50 -4.86
C ILE A 6 -16.83 2.87 -4.07
N VAL A 7 -16.72 3.21 -2.77
CA VAL A 7 -15.55 2.85 -1.96
C VAL A 7 -15.51 1.36 -1.65
N CYS A 8 -16.63 0.76 -1.26
CA CYS A 8 -16.62 -0.63 -0.77
C CYS A 8 -16.13 -1.65 -1.83
N PRO A 9 -16.67 -1.68 -3.07
CA PRO A 9 -16.18 -2.63 -4.08
C PRO A 9 -14.74 -2.31 -4.51
N LEU A 10 -14.35 -1.04 -4.58
CA LEU A 10 -12.98 -0.66 -4.93
C LEU A 10 -11.99 -0.98 -3.81
N VAL A 11 -12.37 -0.85 -2.53
CA VAL A 11 -11.53 -1.26 -1.40
C VAL A 11 -11.41 -2.78 -1.29
N PHE A 12 -12.46 -3.54 -1.63
CA PHE A 12 -12.36 -4.99 -1.77
C PHE A 12 -11.33 -5.35 -2.85
N LEU A 13 -11.44 -4.76 -4.03
CA LEU A 13 -10.50 -4.98 -5.14
C LEU A 13 -9.08 -4.52 -4.76
N ALA A 14 -8.96 -3.38 -4.08
CA ALA A 14 -7.71 -2.87 -3.55
C ALA A 14 -7.06 -3.87 -2.58
N GLY A 15 -7.82 -4.41 -1.64
CA GLY A 15 -7.35 -5.41 -0.70
C GLY A 15 -6.90 -6.70 -1.39
N PHE A 16 -7.66 -7.16 -2.39
CA PHE A 16 -7.30 -8.32 -3.20
C PHE A 16 -5.96 -8.11 -3.92
N ILE A 17 -5.80 -6.99 -4.62
CA ILE A 17 -4.55 -6.63 -5.32
C ILE A 17 -3.41 -6.37 -4.34
N ASP A 18 -3.70 -5.72 -3.22
CA ASP A 18 -2.70 -5.46 -2.18
C ASP A 18 -2.10 -6.73 -1.64
N ALA A 19 -2.93 -7.72 -1.34
CA ALA A 19 -2.44 -9.01 -0.87
C ALA A 19 -1.50 -9.66 -1.90
N ILE A 20 -1.83 -9.62 -3.19
CA ILE A 20 -1.06 -10.30 -4.24
C ILE A 20 0.25 -9.58 -4.59
N ALA A 21 0.20 -8.25 -4.72
CA ALA A 21 1.30 -7.46 -5.29
C ALA A 21 1.61 -6.16 -4.55
N GLY A 22 0.91 -5.85 -3.45
CA GLY A 22 1.16 -4.66 -2.66
C GLY A 22 0.70 -3.34 -3.28
N GLY A 23 -0.12 -3.37 -4.33
CA GLY A 23 -0.57 -2.19 -5.08
C GLY A 23 -1.93 -1.62 -4.67
N GLY A 24 -2.53 -2.08 -3.58
CA GLY A 24 -3.90 -1.72 -3.18
C GLY A 24 -4.17 -0.22 -3.07
N GLY A 25 -3.21 0.54 -2.55
CA GLY A 25 -3.32 1.99 -2.42
C GLY A 25 -3.54 2.73 -3.75
N LEU A 26 -3.08 2.16 -4.87
CA LEU A 26 -3.32 2.71 -6.22
C LEU A 26 -4.79 2.64 -6.65
N ILE A 27 -5.59 1.84 -5.96
CA ILE A 27 -7.02 1.65 -6.20
C ILE A 27 -7.84 2.32 -5.09
N SER A 28 -7.51 2.05 -3.83
CA SER A 28 -8.30 2.52 -2.70
C SER A 28 -8.22 4.04 -2.50
N LEU A 29 -7.04 4.66 -2.65
CA LEU A 29 -6.93 6.10 -2.44
C LEU A 29 -7.71 6.89 -3.50
N PRO A 30 -7.61 6.60 -4.83
CA PRO A 30 -8.54 7.16 -5.80
C PRO A 30 -10.02 6.94 -5.47
N ALA A 31 -10.39 5.76 -4.95
CA ALA A 31 -11.77 5.48 -4.58
C ALA A 31 -12.30 6.46 -3.53
N TYR A 32 -11.53 6.73 -2.48
CA TYR A 32 -11.90 7.71 -1.45
C TYR A 32 -11.96 9.14 -2.00
N LEU A 33 -11.03 9.53 -2.88
CA LEU A 33 -11.05 10.84 -3.55
C LEU A 33 -12.25 10.98 -4.49
N ILE A 34 -12.57 9.94 -5.26
CA ILE A 34 -13.75 9.89 -6.14
C ILE A 34 -15.04 10.01 -5.32
N ALA A 35 -15.07 9.44 -4.12
CA ALA A 35 -16.17 9.58 -3.19
C ALA A 35 -16.29 10.98 -2.55
N GLY A 36 -15.36 11.89 -2.85
CA GLY A 36 -15.41 13.29 -2.41
C GLY A 36 -14.70 13.58 -1.08
N LEU A 37 -13.90 12.65 -0.54
CA LEU A 37 -13.13 12.94 0.67
C LEU A 37 -12.00 13.93 0.39
N PRO A 38 -11.77 14.91 1.28
CA PRO A 38 -10.57 15.73 1.23
C PRO A 38 -9.30 14.86 1.30
N PRO A 39 -8.15 15.29 0.71
CA PRO A 39 -6.95 14.46 0.59
C PRO A 39 -6.47 13.82 1.90
N HIS A 40 -6.35 14.59 2.98
CA HIS A 40 -5.91 14.05 4.27
C HIS A 40 -6.92 13.06 4.87
N ALA A 41 -8.23 13.33 4.73
CA ALA A 41 -9.26 12.40 5.17
C ALA A 41 -9.27 11.12 4.32
N ALA A 42 -9.03 11.22 3.02
CA ALA A 42 -8.91 10.07 2.12
C ALA A 42 -7.75 9.16 2.55
N ILE A 43 -6.56 9.73 2.83
CA ILE A 43 -5.40 8.95 3.29
C ILE A 43 -5.65 8.35 4.66
N GLY A 44 -6.11 9.14 5.65
CA GLY A 44 -6.36 8.65 7.00
C GLY A 44 -7.39 7.52 7.02
N THR A 45 -8.50 7.67 6.28
CA THR A 45 -9.56 6.67 6.16
C THR A 45 -9.06 5.41 5.44
N ASN A 46 -8.23 5.59 4.39
CA ASN A 46 -7.57 4.49 3.70
C ASN A 46 -6.62 3.73 4.63
N LYS A 47 -5.80 4.43 5.43
CA LYS A 47 -4.87 3.78 6.38
C LYS A 47 -5.61 2.93 7.41
N PHE A 48 -6.80 3.34 7.86
CA PHE A 48 -7.63 2.54 8.75
C PHE A 48 -8.06 1.22 8.10
N SER A 49 -8.70 1.27 6.93
CA SER A 49 -9.17 0.07 6.22
C SER A 49 -8.01 -0.82 5.76
N ALA A 50 -6.91 -0.22 5.29
CA ALA A 50 -5.69 -0.93 4.89
C ALA A 50 -5.01 -1.65 6.06
N CYS A 51 -4.94 -1.03 7.24
CA CYS A 51 -4.36 -1.64 8.44
C CYS A 51 -5.05 -2.96 8.77
N LEU A 52 -6.40 -2.97 8.81
CA LEU A 52 -7.17 -4.16 9.13
C LEU A 52 -7.06 -5.24 8.02
N GLY A 53 -7.12 -4.84 6.74
CA GLY A 53 -6.95 -5.77 5.63
C GLY A 53 -5.54 -6.37 5.59
N THR A 54 -4.51 -5.54 5.74
CA THR A 54 -3.10 -6.00 5.73
C THR A 54 -2.79 -6.91 6.92
N THR A 55 -3.46 -6.73 8.07
CA THR A 55 -3.34 -7.64 9.22
C THR A 55 -3.70 -9.08 8.82
N VAL A 56 -4.81 -9.24 8.08
CA VAL A 56 -5.27 -10.56 7.62
C VAL A 56 -4.28 -11.18 6.61
N ALA A 57 -3.79 -10.40 5.66
CA ALA A 57 -2.79 -10.88 4.69
C ALA A 57 -1.47 -11.24 5.39
N THR A 58 -1.02 -10.43 6.35
CA THR A 58 0.19 -10.70 7.15
C THR A 58 0.07 -12.00 7.94
N TRP A 59 -1.08 -12.20 8.60
CA TRP A 59 -1.37 -13.44 9.32
C TRP A 59 -1.35 -14.66 8.39
N HIS A 60 -1.98 -14.56 7.21
CA HIS A 60 -1.97 -15.63 6.22
C HIS A 60 -0.53 -15.98 5.77
N TYR A 61 0.29 -14.99 5.43
CA TYR A 61 1.68 -15.22 5.00
C TYR A 61 2.59 -15.72 6.13
N ALA A 62 2.31 -15.32 7.38
CA ALA A 62 2.98 -15.88 8.53
C ALA A 62 2.73 -17.40 8.66
N ARG A 63 1.46 -17.81 8.45
CA ARG A 63 1.09 -19.24 8.46
C ARG A 63 1.67 -20.05 7.30
N CYS A 64 1.88 -19.41 6.14
CA CYS A 64 2.53 -20.02 4.98
C CYS A 64 4.06 -20.10 5.11
N GLY A 65 4.66 -19.57 6.20
CA GLY A 65 6.11 -19.58 6.40
C GLY A 65 6.87 -18.59 5.52
N PHE A 66 6.20 -17.59 4.94
CA PHE A 66 6.83 -16.58 4.08
C PHE A 66 7.56 -15.48 4.86
N ILE A 67 7.43 -15.46 6.19
CA ILE A 67 8.01 -14.41 7.04
C ILE A 67 9.23 -14.95 7.80
N HIS A 68 10.40 -14.41 7.48
CA HIS A 68 11.63 -14.63 8.22
C HIS A 68 11.73 -13.65 9.41
N TRP A 69 11.13 -14.03 10.55
CA TRP A 69 10.97 -13.15 11.72
C TRP A 69 12.27 -12.51 12.20
N LYS A 70 13.40 -13.22 12.16
CA LYS A 70 14.70 -12.68 12.57
C LYS A 70 15.16 -11.48 11.73
N ARG A 71 14.82 -11.47 10.42
CA ARG A 71 15.16 -10.38 9.49
C ARG A 71 14.15 -9.23 9.55
N VAL A 72 12.88 -9.57 9.71
CA VAL A 72 11.78 -8.61 9.59
C VAL A 72 11.56 -7.84 10.88
N PHE A 73 11.74 -8.44 12.05
CA PHE A 73 11.48 -7.77 13.34
C PHE A 73 12.26 -6.46 13.52
N PRO A 74 13.59 -6.38 13.23
CA PRO A 74 14.30 -5.09 13.26
C PRO A 74 13.75 -4.07 12.24
N ALA A 75 13.27 -4.54 11.07
CA ALA A 75 12.70 -3.68 10.05
C ALA A 75 11.35 -3.06 10.46
N VAL A 76 10.60 -3.69 11.38
CA VAL A 76 9.38 -3.10 11.96
C VAL A 76 9.69 -1.75 12.61
N VAL A 77 10.77 -1.65 13.37
CA VAL A 77 11.15 -0.40 14.06
C VAL A 77 11.44 0.70 13.05
N THR A 78 12.26 0.43 12.03
CA THR A 78 12.58 1.42 11.00
C THR A 78 11.36 1.79 10.14
N ALA A 79 10.47 0.84 9.87
CA ALA A 79 9.21 1.08 9.19
C ALA A 79 8.27 2.00 9.98
N LEU A 80 8.11 1.74 11.28
CA LEU A 80 7.31 2.58 12.19
C LEU A 80 7.84 4.01 12.24
N LEU A 81 9.16 4.18 12.44
CA LEU A 81 9.81 5.50 12.49
C LEU A 81 9.66 6.25 11.16
N GLY A 82 9.95 5.58 10.04
CA GLY A 82 9.81 6.18 8.71
C GLY A 82 8.38 6.64 8.45
N SER A 83 7.41 5.78 8.69
CA SER A 83 6.01 6.08 8.41
C SER A 83 5.42 7.15 9.35
N TRP A 84 5.81 7.13 10.61
CA TRP A 84 5.45 8.20 11.54
C TRP A 84 5.94 9.56 11.06
N LEU A 85 7.22 9.64 10.63
CA LEU A 85 7.78 10.86 10.06
C LEU A 85 7.04 11.27 8.78
N GLY A 86 6.81 10.33 7.85
CA GLY A 86 6.10 10.59 6.60
C GLY A 86 4.67 11.10 6.83
N ALA A 87 3.92 10.51 7.76
CA ALA A 87 2.57 10.93 8.08
C ALA A 87 2.52 12.35 8.71
N ARG A 88 3.50 12.69 9.55
CA ARG A 88 3.63 14.05 10.07
C ARG A 88 3.95 15.06 8.95
N LEU A 89 4.86 14.72 8.05
CA LEU A 89 5.16 15.57 6.89
C LEU A 89 3.93 15.77 5.99
N ALA A 90 3.10 14.73 5.79
CA ALA A 90 1.87 14.85 5.02
C ALA A 90 0.90 15.88 5.61
N LEU A 91 0.77 15.92 6.93
CA LEU A 91 -0.12 16.86 7.63
C LEU A 91 0.39 18.30 7.64
N LEU A 92 1.67 18.55 7.36
CA LEU A 92 2.23 19.90 7.22
C LEU A 92 1.95 20.52 5.83
N VAL A 93 1.55 19.71 4.85
CA VAL A 93 1.25 20.19 3.51
C VAL A 93 -0.22 20.59 3.45
N GLU A 94 -0.51 21.79 2.93
CA GLU A 94 -1.88 22.25 2.71
C GLU A 94 -2.65 21.32 1.77
N ALA A 95 -3.96 21.17 1.98
CA ALA A 95 -4.80 20.22 1.27
C ALA A 95 -4.74 20.37 -0.26
N ASP A 96 -4.73 21.61 -0.77
CA ASP A 96 -4.68 21.86 -2.22
C ASP A 96 -3.32 21.53 -2.80
N ALA A 97 -2.22 21.93 -2.13
CA ALA A 97 -0.87 21.55 -2.53
C ALA A 97 -0.69 20.02 -2.47
N PHE A 98 -1.26 19.38 -1.45
CA PHE A 98 -1.22 17.93 -1.31
C PHE A 98 -2.00 17.23 -2.44
N LYS A 99 -3.15 17.77 -2.85
CA LYS A 99 -3.91 17.28 -4.01
C LYS A 99 -3.07 17.32 -5.30
N VAL A 100 -2.35 18.41 -5.54
CA VAL A 100 -1.44 18.53 -6.70
C VAL A 100 -0.31 17.49 -6.63
N ILE A 101 0.30 17.32 -5.45
CA ILE A 101 1.34 16.29 -5.23
C ILE A 101 0.79 14.89 -5.55
N MET A 102 -0.41 14.58 -5.08
CA MET A 102 -1.06 13.30 -5.36
C MET A 102 -1.32 13.09 -6.84
N LEU A 103 -1.75 14.14 -7.55
CA LEU A 103 -1.99 14.10 -9.01
C LEU A 103 -0.73 13.78 -9.81
N ILE A 104 0.44 14.17 -9.31
CA ILE A 104 1.73 13.92 -9.96
C ILE A 104 2.29 12.55 -9.55
N ILE A 105 2.32 12.25 -8.25
CA ILE A 105 2.98 11.05 -7.74
C ILE A 105 2.20 9.77 -8.12
N LEU A 106 0.87 9.81 -8.09
CA LEU A 106 0.05 8.63 -8.40
C LEU A 106 0.32 8.09 -9.82
N PRO A 107 0.27 8.92 -10.89
CA PRO A 107 0.63 8.46 -12.24
C PRO A 107 2.05 7.95 -12.36
N LEU A 108 3.02 8.65 -11.76
CA LEU A 108 4.42 8.24 -11.81
C LEU A 108 4.63 6.87 -11.16
N THR A 109 4.02 6.67 -9.98
CA THR A 109 4.02 5.39 -9.27
C THR A 109 3.38 4.29 -10.10
N ALA A 110 2.23 4.58 -10.68
CA ALA A 110 1.52 3.65 -11.54
C ALA A 110 2.34 3.26 -12.77
N CYS A 111 2.88 4.24 -13.49
CA CYS A 111 3.75 3.99 -14.65
C CYS A 111 4.97 3.14 -14.27
N TYR A 112 5.59 3.40 -13.12
CA TYR A 112 6.71 2.60 -12.64
C TYR A 112 6.31 1.15 -12.36
N VAL A 113 5.22 0.94 -11.64
CA VAL A 113 4.68 -0.40 -11.30
C VAL A 113 4.33 -1.19 -12.57
N LEU A 114 3.69 -0.53 -13.54
CA LEU A 114 3.25 -1.18 -14.78
C LEU A 114 4.40 -1.53 -15.73
N ARG A 115 5.50 -0.77 -15.73
CA ARG A 115 6.68 -1.02 -16.60
C ARG A 115 7.48 -2.24 -16.18
N LYS A 116 7.45 -2.65 -14.91
CA LYS A 116 8.23 -3.80 -14.45
C LYS A 116 7.65 -5.12 -14.96
N LYS A 117 8.49 -5.92 -15.65
CA LYS A 117 8.09 -7.18 -16.31
C LYS A 117 8.08 -8.38 -15.36
N SER A 118 8.93 -8.41 -14.33
CA SER A 118 9.09 -9.56 -13.43
C SER A 118 9.37 -9.11 -12.00
N LEU A 119 8.79 -9.86 -11.04
CA LEU A 119 9.05 -9.75 -9.60
C LEU A 119 10.07 -10.80 -9.12
N GLN A 120 10.56 -11.66 -10.01
CA GLN A 120 11.54 -12.69 -9.67
C GLN A 120 12.97 -12.18 -9.86
N SER A 121 13.85 -12.60 -8.97
CA SER A 121 15.29 -12.36 -9.07
C SER A 121 16.01 -13.69 -9.16
N ASP A 122 16.79 -13.87 -10.22
CA ASP A 122 17.68 -15.04 -10.42
C ASP A 122 19.07 -14.81 -9.80
N LYS A 123 19.24 -13.72 -9.03
CA LYS A 123 20.52 -13.34 -8.45
C LYS A 123 20.83 -14.12 -7.17
N ALA A 124 22.11 -14.45 -6.99
CA ALA A 124 22.57 -15.13 -5.78
C ALA A 124 22.25 -14.31 -4.52
N PRO A 125 21.84 -14.97 -3.42
CA PRO A 125 21.58 -14.30 -2.14
C PRO A 125 22.85 -13.62 -1.59
N PHE A 126 22.65 -12.50 -0.91
CA PHE A 126 23.72 -11.87 -0.14
C PHE A 126 23.94 -12.54 1.23
N SER A 127 25.04 -12.13 1.92
CA SER A 127 25.21 -12.50 3.31
C SER A 127 24.07 -11.96 4.18
N GLU A 128 23.74 -12.66 5.26
CA GLU A 128 22.65 -12.35 6.18
C GLU A 128 22.69 -10.88 6.65
N ARG A 129 23.90 -10.41 7.06
CA ARG A 129 24.10 -9.04 7.52
C ARG A 129 23.82 -8.01 6.45
N LYS A 130 24.25 -8.26 5.19
CA LYS A 130 24.00 -7.35 4.07
C LYS A 130 22.51 -7.30 3.70
N THR A 131 21.87 -8.45 3.63
CA THR A 131 20.41 -8.54 3.38
C THR A 131 19.64 -7.77 4.44
N MET A 132 19.96 -7.95 5.73
CA MET A 132 19.31 -7.23 6.83
C MET A 132 19.49 -5.71 6.70
N LEU A 133 20.70 -5.21 6.46
CA LEU A 133 20.95 -3.77 6.28
C LEU A 133 20.13 -3.18 5.13
N ILE A 134 20.02 -3.91 4.02
CA ILE A 134 19.19 -3.48 2.89
C ILE A 134 17.71 -3.42 3.29
N ILE A 135 17.19 -4.45 3.97
CA ILE A 135 15.79 -4.49 4.42
C ILE A 135 15.50 -3.33 5.37
N LEU A 136 16.38 -3.04 6.33
CA LEU A 136 16.24 -1.91 7.28
C LEU A 136 16.19 -0.57 6.55
N SER A 137 17.10 -0.34 5.60
CA SER A 137 17.16 0.89 4.81
C SER A 137 15.91 1.06 3.95
N LEU A 138 15.47 -0.02 3.29
CA LEU A 138 14.23 -0.01 2.50
C LEU A 138 12.99 0.24 3.37
N ALA A 139 12.91 -0.40 4.54
CA ALA A 139 11.80 -0.21 5.47
C ALA A 139 11.71 1.24 5.97
N LEU A 140 12.86 1.91 6.22
CA LEU A 140 12.89 3.31 6.61
C LEU A 140 12.44 4.21 5.45
N VAL A 141 13.11 4.14 4.30
CA VAL A 141 12.88 5.05 3.16
C VAL A 141 11.47 4.88 2.59
N ILE A 142 11.08 3.63 2.32
CA ILE A 142 9.74 3.34 1.82
C ILE A 142 8.68 3.59 2.91
N GLY A 143 9.05 3.43 4.19
CA GLY A 143 8.19 3.81 5.32
C GLY A 143 7.85 5.31 5.32
N VAL A 144 8.83 6.19 5.09
CA VAL A 144 8.57 7.64 4.93
C VAL A 144 7.61 7.90 3.78
N TYR A 145 7.85 7.29 2.63
CA TYR A 145 6.96 7.40 1.47
C TYR A 145 5.53 6.90 1.81
N ASP A 146 5.41 5.76 2.48
CA ASP A 146 4.11 5.16 2.82
C ASP A 146 3.33 6.00 3.85
N GLY A 147 4.03 6.56 4.83
CA GLY A 147 3.42 7.48 5.79
C GLY A 147 2.96 8.78 5.15
N PHE A 148 3.75 9.31 4.22
CA PHE A 148 3.45 10.56 3.52
C PHE A 148 2.30 10.40 2.52
N TYR A 149 2.31 9.30 1.73
CA TYR A 149 1.38 9.13 0.61
C TYR A 149 0.81 7.72 0.51
N GLY A 150 1.64 6.69 0.29
CA GLY A 150 1.33 5.27 0.41
C GLY A 150 1.02 4.46 -0.85
N PRO A 151 0.37 4.96 -1.91
CA PRO A 151 0.02 4.13 -3.06
C PRO A 151 1.22 3.45 -3.71
N GLY A 152 1.14 2.12 -3.89
CA GLY A 152 2.21 1.34 -4.51
C GLY A 152 3.33 0.90 -3.56
N THR A 153 3.31 1.28 -2.29
CA THR A 153 4.33 0.91 -1.27
C THR A 153 4.66 -0.55 -1.28
N GLY A 154 3.66 -1.42 -1.20
CA GLY A 154 3.89 -2.86 -1.19
C GLY A 154 4.53 -3.37 -2.49
N THR A 155 4.16 -2.82 -3.65
CA THR A 155 4.80 -3.19 -4.92
C THR A 155 6.26 -2.72 -4.96
N PHE A 156 6.55 -1.50 -4.47
CA PHE A 156 7.94 -1.03 -4.36
C PHE A 156 8.76 -1.91 -3.44
N LEU A 157 8.23 -2.26 -2.26
CA LEU A 157 8.90 -3.17 -1.33
C LEU A 157 9.16 -4.52 -1.98
N MET A 158 8.16 -5.17 -2.58
CA MET A 158 8.35 -6.46 -3.26
C MET A 158 9.43 -6.39 -4.34
N LEU A 159 9.39 -5.35 -5.20
CA LEU A 159 10.38 -5.16 -6.26
C LEU A 159 11.79 -4.91 -5.71
N LEU A 160 11.92 -4.05 -4.71
CA LEU A 160 13.22 -3.71 -4.14
C LEU A 160 13.79 -4.86 -3.30
N LEU A 161 12.96 -5.56 -2.55
CA LEU A 161 13.37 -6.73 -1.77
C LEU A 161 13.86 -7.86 -2.68
N THR A 162 13.19 -8.11 -3.80
CA THR A 162 13.65 -9.12 -4.77
C THR A 162 14.87 -8.66 -5.56
N ALA A 163 14.86 -7.42 -6.09
CA ALA A 163 15.90 -6.94 -7.01
C ALA A 163 17.18 -6.46 -6.31
N VAL A 164 17.08 -5.90 -5.08
CA VAL A 164 18.18 -5.27 -4.35
C VAL A 164 18.62 -6.10 -3.14
N ALA A 165 17.68 -6.68 -2.38
CA ALA A 165 18.03 -7.55 -1.25
C ALA A 165 18.24 -9.03 -1.67
N HIS A 166 17.91 -9.38 -2.91
CA HIS A 166 18.05 -10.72 -3.50
C HIS A 166 17.36 -11.82 -2.69
N ILE A 167 16.23 -11.52 -2.05
CA ILE A 167 15.40 -12.51 -1.38
C ILE A 167 14.34 -13.10 -2.33
N SER A 168 13.86 -14.29 -2.03
CA SER A 168 12.84 -14.96 -2.84
C SER A 168 11.53 -14.17 -2.89
N LEU A 169 10.71 -14.39 -3.92
CA LEU A 169 9.42 -13.70 -4.07
C LEU A 169 8.48 -13.95 -2.88
N ASN A 170 8.45 -15.19 -2.35
CA ASN A 170 7.60 -15.54 -1.22
C ASN A 170 8.07 -14.82 0.07
N GLU A 171 9.38 -14.82 0.32
CA GLU A 171 9.96 -14.06 1.45
C GLU A 171 9.75 -12.55 1.28
N ALA A 172 9.91 -12.03 0.07
CA ALA A 172 9.63 -10.62 -0.23
C ALA A 172 8.16 -10.27 0.02
N ALA A 173 7.21 -11.15 -0.37
CA ALA A 173 5.79 -10.95 -0.11
C ALA A 173 5.50 -10.91 1.39
N GLY A 174 5.99 -11.88 2.17
CA GLY A 174 5.82 -11.91 3.63
C GLY A 174 6.47 -10.70 4.32
N THR A 175 7.72 -10.37 3.97
CA THR A 175 8.44 -9.21 4.49
C THR A 175 7.73 -7.89 4.17
N THR A 176 7.25 -7.74 2.93
CA THR A 176 6.45 -6.58 2.50
C THR A 176 5.21 -6.41 3.36
N LYS A 177 4.48 -7.49 3.66
CA LYS A 177 3.24 -7.38 4.46
C LYS A 177 3.51 -6.94 5.90
N VAL A 178 4.57 -7.44 6.53
CA VAL A 178 4.95 -7.01 7.88
C VAL A 178 5.36 -5.53 7.89
N ILE A 179 6.21 -5.11 6.95
CA ILE A 179 6.62 -3.71 6.82
C ILE A 179 5.40 -2.82 6.55
N ASN A 180 4.56 -3.18 5.58
CA ASN A 180 3.37 -2.40 5.19
C ASN A 180 2.32 -2.32 6.32
N LEU A 181 2.14 -3.38 7.10
CA LEU A 181 1.32 -3.34 8.31
C LEU A 181 1.88 -2.36 9.33
N SER A 182 3.19 -2.42 9.58
CA SER A 182 3.87 -1.52 10.52
C SER A 182 3.75 -0.05 10.09
N THR A 183 3.96 0.24 8.82
CA THR A 183 3.81 1.59 8.27
C THR A 183 2.37 2.08 8.35
N ASN A 184 1.38 1.23 8.04
CA ASN A 184 -0.03 1.57 8.16
C ASN A 184 -0.42 1.86 9.61
N ILE A 185 0.06 1.08 10.60
CA ILE A 185 -0.18 1.33 12.03
C ILE A 185 0.39 2.68 12.45
N ALA A 186 1.64 2.98 12.09
CA ALA A 186 2.28 4.24 12.47
C ALA A 186 1.58 5.46 11.86
N ALA A 187 1.29 5.41 10.55
CA ALA A 187 0.56 6.48 9.87
C ALA A 187 -0.85 6.65 10.43
N LEU A 188 -1.57 5.54 10.65
CA LEU A 188 -2.91 5.57 11.23
C LEU A 188 -2.91 6.23 12.60
N ALA A 189 -1.94 5.90 13.47
CA ALA A 189 -1.82 6.54 14.79
C ALA A 189 -1.69 8.06 14.67
N VAL A 190 -0.87 8.56 13.72
CA VAL A 190 -0.73 9.99 13.47
C VAL A 190 -2.05 10.60 12.97
N PHE A 191 -2.71 9.99 11.99
CA PHE A 191 -3.96 10.52 11.42
C PHE A 191 -5.13 10.46 12.41
N LEU A 192 -5.18 9.46 13.29
CA LEU A 192 -6.17 9.38 14.37
C LEU A 192 -6.03 10.52 15.37
N THR A 193 -4.80 10.84 15.79
CA THR A 193 -4.56 11.95 16.75
C THR A 193 -4.89 13.32 16.16
N HIS A 194 -4.96 13.46 14.84
CA HIS A 194 -5.35 14.69 14.14
C HIS A 194 -6.81 14.70 13.66
N GLY A 195 -7.60 13.67 13.98
CA GLY A 195 -9.03 13.63 13.70
C GLY A 195 -9.41 13.57 12.21
N VAL A 196 -8.48 13.17 11.32
CA VAL A 196 -8.72 13.17 9.87
C VAL A 196 -9.31 11.86 9.34
N VAL A 197 -9.60 10.88 10.20
CA VAL A 197 -10.20 9.60 9.80
C VAL A 197 -11.72 9.70 9.81
N TRP A 198 -12.36 9.43 8.67
CA TRP A 198 -13.82 9.36 8.60
C TRP A 198 -14.32 7.95 8.96
N PHE A 199 -14.55 7.73 10.25
CA PHE A 199 -14.88 6.42 10.82
C PHE A 199 -16.08 5.70 10.21
N PRO A 200 -17.24 6.33 9.91
CA PRO A 200 -18.38 5.62 9.37
C PRO A 200 -18.04 4.89 8.07
N LEU A 201 -17.32 5.55 7.16
CA LEU A 201 -16.87 4.93 5.90
C LEU A 201 -15.69 3.99 6.13
N ALA A 202 -14.74 4.34 7.02
CA ALA A 202 -13.57 3.54 7.33
C ALA A 202 -13.93 2.13 7.83
N LEU A 203 -14.91 2.03 8.75
CA LEU A 203 -15.35 0.77 9.33
C LEU A 203 -15.98 -0.15 8.29
N VAL A 204 -16.88 0.38 7.46
CA VAL A 204 -17.53 -0.43 6.40
C VAL A 204 -16.49 -0.84 5.36
N ALA A 205 -15.67 0.09 4.89
CA ALA A 205 -14.61 -0.19 3.93
C ALA A 205 -13.60 -1.22 4.45
N ALA A 206 -13.29 -1.22 5.76
CA ALA A 206 -12.40 -2.20 6.37
C ALA A 206 -12.92 -3.63 6.23
N VAL A 207 -14.23 -3.88 6.35
CA VAL A 207 -14.83 -5.20 6.15
C VAL A 207 -14.54 -5.70 4.73
N PHE A 208 -14.74 -4.83 3.74
CA PHE A 208 -14.45 -5.16 2.34
C PHE A 208 -12.94 -5.34 2.09
N GLY A 209 -12.10 -4.50 2.70
CA GLY A 209 -10.64 -4.62 2.66
C GLY A 209 -10.13 -5.92 3.26
N ILE A 210 -10.69 -6.36 4.40
CA ILE A 210 -10.41 -7.65 5.03
C ILE A 210 -10.76 -8.79 4.08
N ALA A 211 -11.97 -8.78 3.52
CA ALA A 211 -12.42 -9.82 2.60
C ALA A 211 -11.53 -9.89 1.35
N GLY A 212 -11.21 -8.73 0.76
CA GLY A 212 -10.31 -8.65 -0.38
C GLY A 212 -8.92 -9.19 -0.08
N ASN A 213 -8.31 -8.77 1.04
CA ASN A 213 -6.98 -9.24 1.46
C ASN A 213 -6.97 -10.75 1.75
N TYR A 214 -8.00 -11.28 2.39
CA TYR A 214 -8.11 -12.72 2.66
C TYR A 214 -8.14 -13.53 1.35
N ILE A 215 -9.01 -13.17 0.42
CA ILE A 215 -9.15 -13.86 -0.86
C ILE A 215 -7.88 -13.67 -1.70
N GLY A 216 -7.30 -12.47 -1.74
CA GLY A 216 -6.08 -12.17 -2.47
C GLY A 216 -4.86 -12.94 -1.95
N ALA A 217 -4.70 -13.07 -0.63
CA ALA A 217 -3.62 -13.84 -0.04
C ALA A 217 -3.71 -15.33 -0.37
N ASN A 218 -4.90 -15.91 -0.31
CA ASN A 218 -5.14 -17.28 -0.76
C ASN A 218 -4.88 -17.46 -2.27
N TYR A 219 -5.25 -16.47 -3.09
CA TYR A 219 -4.99 -16.50 -4.53
C TYR A 219 -3.49 -16.47 -4.84
N PHE A 220 -2.72 -15.59 -4.18
CA PHE A 220 -1.26 -15.49 -4.37
C PHE A 220 -0.56 -16.81 -4.09
N THR A 221 -0.90 -17.48 -2.99
CA THR A 221 -0.29 -18.75 -2.62
C THR A 221 -0.60 -19.89 -3.58
N SER A 222 -1.70 -19.79 -4.35
CA SER A 222 -2.15 -20.81 -5.31
C SER A 222 -1.79 -20.50 -6.77
N LYS A 223 -1.84 -19.23 -7.21
CA LYS A 223 -1.79 -18.85 -8.63
C LYS A 223 -0.78 -17.73 -8.98
N GLY A 224 -0.18 -17.07 -7.99
CA GLY A 224 0.82 -16.01 -8.24
C GLY A 224 0.22 -14.65 -8.68
N THR A 225 0.96 -13.87 -9.47
CA THR A 225 0.72 -12.43 -9.68
C THR A 225 0.11 -12.03 -11.04
N GLY A 226 -0.24 -12.96 -11.91
CA GLY A 226 -0.57 -12.68 -13.33
C GLY A 226 -1.74 -11.70 -13.57
N PHE A 227 -2.72 -11.65 -12.65
CA PHE A 227 -3.95 -10.86 -12.80
C PHE A 227 -3.82 -9.38 -12.37
N VAL A 228 -2.73 -9.00 -11.73
CA VAL A 228 -2.58 -7.70 -11.05
C VAL A 228 -2.52 -6.53 -12.02
N LYS A 229 -1.73 -6.65 -13.10
CA LYS A 229 -1.50 -5.54 -14.04
C LYS A 229 -2.76 -5.00 -14.71
N PRO A 230 -3.64 -5.83 -15.34
CA PRO A 230 -4.81 -5.32 -16.02
C PRO A 230 -5.76 -4.59 -15.08
N VAL A 231 -5.90 -5.04 -13.86
CA VAL A 231 -6.78 -4.38 -12.87
C VAL A 231 -6.26 -3.00 -12.49
N ILE A 232 -4.96 -2.88 -12.22
CA ILE A 232 -4.34 -1.57 -11.92
C ILE A 232 -4.53 -0.60 -13.09
N ILE A 233 -4.32 -1.06 -14.34
CA ILE A 233 -4.50 -0.22 -15.53
C ILE A 233 -5.93 0.33 -15.62
N VAL A 234 -6.93 -0.53 -15.47
CA VAL A 234 -8.35 -0.12 -15.56
C VAL A 234 -8.68 0.94 -14.51
N VAL A 235 -8.33 0.70 -13.26
CA VAL A 235 -8.67 1.64 -12.17
C VAL A 235 -7.96 2.97 -12.33
N LEU A 236 -6.69 2.97 -12.71
CA LEU A 236 -5.94 4.19 -12.94
C LEU A 236 -6.48 4.97 -14.16
N THR A 237 -6.90 4.28 -15.21
CA THR A 237 -7.53 4.93 -16.37
C THR A 237 -8.80 5.67 -15.96
N ILE A 238 -9.68 5.02 -15.18
CA ILE A 238 -10.91 5.65 -14.66
C ILE A 238 -10.57 6.88 -13.80
N PHE A 239 -9.60 6.75 -12.93
CA PHE A 239 -9.16 7.86 -12.08
C PHE A 239 -8.60 9.04 -12.89
N PHE A 240 -7.77 8.78 -13.90
CA PHE A 240 -7.25 9.82 -14.78
C PHE A 240 -8.34 10.55 -15.57
N ILE A 241 -9.29 9.80 -16.14
CA ILE A 241 -10.42 10.39 -16.87
C ILE A 241 -11.19 11.33 -15.94
N LYS A 242 -11.48 10.92 -14.71
CA LYS A 242 -12.18 11.76 -13.74
C LYS A 242 -11.41 13.03 -13.41
N ILE A 243 -10.12 12.95 -13.13
CA ILE A 243 -9.30 14.13 -12.81
C ILE A 243 -9.21 15.09 -14.00
N CYS A 244 -8.97 14.58 -15.21
CA CYS A 244 -8.96 15.42 -16.40
C CYS A 244 -10.31 16.14 -16.59
N TRP A 245 -11.41 15.43 -16.34
CA TRP A 245 -12.74 16.03 -16.38
C TRP A 245 -12.89 17.15 -15.35
N GLU A 246 -12.51 16.93 -14.09
CA GLU A 246 -12.57 17.95 -13.04
C GLU A 246 -11.72 19.19 -13.35
N LEU A 247 -10.52 19.01 -13.96
CA LEU A 247 -9.65 20.12 -14.35
C LEU A 247 -10.16 20.92 -15.53
N ILE A 248 -10.95 20.30 -16.42
CA ILE A 248 -11.53 20.99 -17.61
C ILE A 248 -12.82 21.73 -17.21
N THR A 249 -13.54 21.25 -16.17
CA THR A 249 -14.83 21.79 -15.75
C THR A 249 -14.74 22.75 -14.55
N ALA A 250 -13.55 22.92 -13.96
CA ALA A 250 -13.26 23.90 -12.90
C ALA A 250 -12.83 25.24 -13.51
#